data_ef15fb206003c4f3d1ec532a1d728ce1
#
_entry.id   ef15fb206003c4f3d1ec532a1d728ce1
#
_cell.length_a   1.000
_cell.length_b   1.000
_cell.length_c   1.000
_cell.angle_alpha   90.00
_cell.angle_beta   90.00
_cell.angle_gamma   90.00
#
_symmetry.space_group_name_H-M   'P 1'
#
loop_
_entity.id
_entity.type
_entity.pdbx_description
1 polymer ?
#
loop_
_entity_poly.entity_id
_entity_poly.type
_entity_poly.pdbx_seq_one_letter_code
_entity_poly.pdbx_strand_id
1 'polypeptide(L)'
;MSKVLDELLALLALEKIEEGLFRGQSQDLGLRAVFGGQVMGQALSAAKQTVETGRQVHSFHSYFLRPGDVTRPIVYDVENIRDGQTVSTRRVKAIQGGKPIFYLNASFQVPADGFEHQVQMPTGITPPEELKSELELVRPYENLIPASLRDKILCEQPIEMRPMTLVDPIRPTVQDPVRHVWFKANGQMPDDLRVHKYLLAYASDFNFLLTSLQPHGVSYWEPDMQVATIDHSMWFHRDFRFDDWLLYVVDSPSASSGRGLVRGQFFTRDGMLVASTMQEGVIRRRGS
;
A
#
# COMPACT_ATOMS: atom_id res chain seq x y z
N MET A 1 3.53 -7.76 21.50
CA MET A 1 3.40 -7.10 20.16
C MET A 1 4.76 -7.15 19.50
N SER A 2 4.83 -7.22 18.18
CA SER A 2 6.11 -7.14 17.45
C SER A 2 6.61 -5.71 17.48
N LYS A 3 7.88 -5.50 17.84
CA LYS A 3 8.49 -4.16 17.91
C LYS A 3 8.38 -3.41 16.57
N VAL A 4 8.59 -4.11 15.45
CA VAL A 4 8.53 -3.50 14.11
C VAL A 4 7.12 -3.07 13.72
N LEU A 5 6.08 -3.77 14.19
CA LEU A 5 4.70 -3.35 14.00
C LEU A 5 4.38 -2.11 14.83
N ASP A 6 4.80 -2.07 16.09
CA ASP A 6 4.60 -0.91 16.98
C ASP A 6 5.29 0.34 16.40
N GLU A 7 6.50 0.20 15.84
CA GLU A 7 7.22 1.28 15.16
C GLU A 7 6.47 1.79 13.92
N LEU A 8 5.89 0.89 13.12
CA LEU A 8 5.08 1.27 11.96
C LEU A 8 3.78 1.96 12.39
N LEU A 9 3.09 1.45 13.39
CA LEU A 9 1.87 2.09 13.91
C LEU A 9 2.17 3.49 14.46
N ALA A 10 3.30 3.67 15.16
CA ALA A 10 3.76 4.97 15.62
C ALA A 10 4.11 5.91 14.44
N LEU A 11 4.68 5.39 13.35
CA LEU A 11 4.96 6.16 12.12
C LEU A 11 3.68 6.66 11.44
N LEU A 12 2.59 5.89 11.50
CA LEU A 12 1.29 6.27 10.94
C LEU A 12 0.48 7.18 11.87
N ALA A 13 0.84 7.25 13.15
CA ALA A 13 0.29 8.20 14.10
C ALA A 13 0.95 9.57 13.89
N LEU A 14 0.15 10.58 13.55
CA LEU A 14 0.65 11.90 13.21
C LEU A 14 0.61 12.85 14.40
N GLU A 15 1.57 13.74 14.46
CA GLU A 15 1.52 14.91 15.33
C GLU A 15 0.54 15.93 14.77
N LYS A 16 -0.48 16.31 15.53
CA LYS A 16 -1.37 17.42 15.18
C LYS A 16 -0.64 18.72 15.50
N ILE A 17 -0.40 19.58 14.51
CA ILE A 17 0.22 20.89 14.68
C ILE A 17 -0.87 21.93 14.95
N GLU A 18 -1.93 21.89 14.14
CA GLU A 18 -3.09 22.78 14.20
C GLU A 18 -4.30 22.09 13.57
N GLU A 19 -5.46 22.75 13.57
CA GLU A 19 -6.66 22.22 12.91
C GLU A 19 -6.40 22.02 11.42
N GLY A 20 -6.60 20.78 10.94
CA GLY A 20 -6.32 20.40 9.55
C GLY A 20 -4.83 20.26 9.19
N LEU A 21 -3.89 20.54 10.11
CA LEU A 21 -2.46 20.49 9.82
C LEU A 21 -1.73 19.48 10.71
N PHE A 22 -1.06 18.50 10.06
CA PHE A 22 -0.40 17.39 10.73
C PHE A 22 1.03 17.22 10.25
N ARG A 23 1.88 16.59 11.06
CA ARG A 23 3.25 16.24 10.72
C ARG A 23 3.49 14.75 10.95
N GLY A 24 4.01 14.06 9.93
CA GLY A 24 4.48 12.69 10.00
C GLY A 24 5.99 12.60 9.80
N GLN A 25 6.64 11.67 10.47
CA GLN A 25 8.04 11.34 10.21
C GLN A 25 8.13 10.49 8.92
N SER A 26 9.30 10.50 8.28
CA SER A 26 9.59 9.63 7.14
C SER A 26 10.42 8.44 7.58
N GLN A 27 10.22 7.29 6.92
CA GLN A 27 11.00 6.08 7.13
C GLN A 27 11.88 5.80 5.89
N ASP A 28 13.13 5.47 6.12
CA ASP A 28 14.04 5.03 5.07
C ASP A 28 14.02 3.49 4.95
N LEU A 29 13.29 2.98 3.98
CA LEU A 29 13.24 1.55 3.64
C LEU A 29 14.35 1.13 2.64
N GLY A 30 15.33 2.00 2.35
CA GLY A 30 16.36 1.75 1.33
C GLY A 30 15.89 2.05 -0.09
N LEU A 31 14.72 2.64 -0.26
CA LEU A 31 14.19 3.08 -1.53
C LEU A 31 14.77 4.46 -1.92
N ARG A 32 14.65 4.82 -3.21
CA ARG A 32 15.13 6.11 -3.74
C ARG A 32 14.31 7.31 -3.21
N ALA A 33 13.14 7.08 -2.67
CA ALA A 33 12.20 8.07 -2.15
C ALA A 33 11.40 7.46 -1.00
N VAL A 34 10.66 8.30 -0.27
CA VAL A 34 9.70 7.82 0.73
C VAL A 34 8.73 6.84 0.07
N PHE A 35 8.48 5.72 0.74
CA PHE A 35 7.56 4.69 0.27
C PHE A 35 6.15 5.27 0.08
N GLY A 36 5.53 4.99 -1.07
CA GLY A 36 4.21 5.53 -1.40
C GLY A 36 3.13 5.10 -0.41
N GLY A 37 3.16 3.84 0.01
CA GLY A 37 2.27 3.32 1.04
C GLY A 37 2.33 4.10 2.36
N GLN A 38 3.53 4.56 2.78
CA GLN A 38 3.66 5.40 3.96
C GLN A 38 2.90 6.72 3.80
N VAL A 39 3.08 7.39 2.66
CA VAL A 39 2.42 8.68 2.41
C VAL A 39 0.90 8.52 2.36
N MET A 40 0.40 7.43 1.75
CA MET A 40 -1.04 7.10 1.72
C MET A 40 -1.60 6.84 3.13
N GLY A 41 -0.97 5.96 3.90
CA GLY A 41 -1.40 5.62 5.25
C GLY A 41 -1.43 6.84 6.18
N GLN A 42 -0.40 7.68 6.14
CA GLN A 42 -0.32 8.92 6.89
C GLN A 42 -1.37 9.96 6.43
N ALA A 43 -1.56 10.13 5.11
CA ALA A 43 -2.56 11.05 4.58
C ALA A 43 -3.99 10.64 4.99
N LEU A 44 -4.28 9.34 4.98
CA LEU A 44 -5.56 8.81 5.41
C LEU A 44 -5.77 8.99 6.92
N SER A 45 -4.71 8.79 7.72
CA SER A 45 -4.71 9.07 9.17
C SER A 45 -4.97 10.54 9.46
N ALA A 46 -4.35 11.47 8.70
CA ALA A 46 -4.61 12.90 8.80
C ALA A 46 -6.08 13.26 8.48
N ALA A 47 -6.58 12.76 7.34
CA ALA A 47 -7.95 13.01 6.91
C ALA A 47 -8.97 12.57 7.96
N LYS A 48 -8.78 11.37 8.54
CA LYS A 48 -9.70 10.82 9.55
C LYS A 48 -9.77 11.67 10.82
N GLN A 49 -8.70 12.34 11.22
CA GLN A 49 -8.68 13.19 12.40
C GLN A 49 -9.53 14.49 12.26
N THR A 50 -9.92 14.84 11.04
CA THR A 50 -10.78 16.01 10.73
C THR A 50 -12.23 15.62 10.48
N VAL A 51 -12.57 14.33 10.56
CA VAL A 51 -13.91 13.83 10.29
C VAL A 51 -14.60 13.46 11.61
N GLU A 52 -15.89 13.73 11.67
CA GLU A 52 -16.75 13.43 12.81
C GLU A 52 -16.68 11.95 13.23
N THR A 53 -16.76 11.72 14.54
CA THR A 53 -16.74 10.36 15.10
C THR A 53 -17.88 9.51 14.53
N GLY A 54 -17.60 8.24 14.24
CA GLY A 54 -18.56 7.29 13.66
C GLY A 54 -18.53 7.22 12.14
N ARG A 55 -17.95 8.19 11.43
CA ARG A 55 -17.75 8.09 9.98
C ARG A 55 -16.54 7.23 9.67
N GLN A 56 -16.69 6.32 8.71
CA GLN A 56 -15.63 5.42 8.26
C GLN A 56 -15.20 5.76 6.84
N VAL A 57 -13.91 5.67 6.56
CA VAL A 57 -13.41 5.77 5.18
C VAL A 57 -13.95 4.59 4.37
N HIS A 58 -14.49 4.90 3.18
CA HIS A 58 -14.90 3.88 2.22
C HIS A 58 -14.12 3.95 0.90
N SER A 59 -13.47 5.08 0.58
CA SER A 59 -12.59 5.18 -0.59
C SER A 59 -11.60 6.32 -0.49
N PHE A 60 -10.49 6.18 -1.23
CA PHE A 60 -9.62 7.30 -1.57
C PHE A 60 -9.04 7.17 -2.98
N HIS A 61 -8.63 8.31 -3.55
CA HIS A 61 -7.96 8.45 -4.83
C HIS A 61 -6.78 9.40 -4.66
N SER A 62 -5.63 9.04 -5.21
CA SER A 62 -4.40 9.79 -4.97
C SER A 62 -3.50 9.89 -6.20
N TYR A 63 -2.63 10.92 -6.20
CA TYR A 63 -1.57 11.12 -7.20
C TYR A 63 -0.24 11.40 -6.52
N PHE A 64 0.81 10.73 -7.00
CA PHE A 64 2.19 10.99 -6.63
C PHE A 64 2.79 12.00 -7.59
N LEU A 65 3.27 13.13 -7.08
CA LEU A 65 3.71 14.27 -7.87
C LEU A 65 5.24 14.39 -7.94
N ARG A 66 5.91 14.07 -6.83
CA ARG A 66 7.36 14.19 -6.67
C ARG A 66 7.88 13.14 -5.69
N PRO A 67 9.14 12.68 -5.86
CA PRO A 67 9.77 11.82 -4.86
C PRO A 67 9.87 12.56 -3.51
N GLY A 68 9.46 11.89 -2.43
CA GLY A 68 9.66 12.38 -1.06
C GLY A 68 11.06 12.09 -0.55
N ASP A 69 11.61 13.00 0.26
CA ASP A 69 12.90 12.87 0.91
C ASP A 69 12.74 12.10 2.24
N VAL A 70 13.38 10.95 2.36
CA VAL A 70 13.30 10.06 3.53
C VAL A 70 13.92 10.68 4.80
N THR A 71 14.72 11.74 4.68
CA THR A 71 15.38 12.41 5.82
C THR A 71 14.56 13.55 6.41
N ARG A 72 13.42 13.88 5.81
CA ARG A 72 12.59 15.02 6.21
C ARG A 72 11.19 14.59 6.61
N PRO A 73 10.57 15.24 7.60
CA PRO A 73 9.17 15.02 7.90
C PRO A 73 8.28 15.51 6.75
N ILE A 74 7.06 14.98 6.71
CA ILE A 74 6.03 15.36 5.76
C ILE A 74 4.94 16.14 6.50
N VAL A 75 4.55 17.27 5.95
CA VAL A 75 3.40 18.04 6.44
C VAL A 75 2.17 17.64 5.64
N TYR A 76 1.09 17.29 6.32
CA TYR A 76 -0.21 16.95 5.74
C TYR A 76 -1.18 18.11 6.02
N ASP A 77 -1.60 18.77 4.95
CA ASP A 77 -2.58 19.85 4.95
C ASP A 77 -3.93 19.28 4.48
N VAL A 78 -4.91 19.24 5.38
CA VAL A 78 -6.23 18.64 5.16
C VAL A 78 -7.26 19.74 4.94
N GLU A 79 -7.86 19.71 3.76
CA GLU A 79 -8.97 20.59 3.37
C GLU A 79 -10.31 19.86 3.57
N ASN A 80 -11.21 20.46 4.33
CA ASN A 80 -12.58 19.98 4.51
C ASN A 80 -13.42 20.41 3.31
N ILE A 81 -13.54 19.49 2.31
CA ILE A 81 -14.28 19.80 1.07
C ILE A 81 -15.78 19.82 1.31
N ARG A 82 -16.28 18.84 2.07
CA ARG A 82 -17.71 18.71 2.35
C ARG A 82 -17.97 17.91 3.62
N ASP A 83 -18.94 18.35 4.39
CA ASP A 83 -19.59 17.60 5.47
C ASP A 83 -21.09 17.57 5.21
N GLY A 84 -21.58 16.44 4.64
CA GLY A 84 -23.01 16.16 4.46
C GLY A 84 -23.55 15.30 5.61
N GLN A 85 -24.85 15.02 5.59
CA GLN A 85 -25.48 14.20 6.62
C GLN A 85 -24.90 12.77 6.68
N THR A 86 -24.64 12.15 5.53
CA THR A 86 -24.17 10.75 5.43
C THR A 86 -22.72 10.64 4.97
N VAL A 87 -22.20 11.58 4.18
CA VAL A 87 -20.87 11.51 3.54
C VAL A 87 -20.07 12.77 3.81
N SER A 88 -18.80 12.59 4.16
CA SER A 88 -17.78 13.66 4.26
C SER A 88 -16.66 13.44 3.26
N THR A 89 -16.13 14.51 2.67
CA THR A 89 -15.01 14.46 1.74
C THR A 89 -13.85 15.31 2.25
N ARG A 90 -12.65 14.77 2.19
CA ARG A 90 -11.40 15.44 2.56
C ARG A 90 -10.41 15.41 1.41
N ARG A 91 -9.71 16.53 1.22
CA ARG A 91 -8.51 16.56 0.37
C ARG A 91 -7.29 16.73 1.26
N VAL A 92 -6.27 15.93 1.01
CA VAL A 92 -5.00 15.99 1.73
C VAL A 92 -3.88 16.33 0.76
N LYS A 93 -3.07 17.34 1.08
CA LYS A 93 -1.80 17.62 0.43
C LYS A 93 -0.66 17.15 1.35
N ALA A 94 0.21 16.27 0.86
CA ALA A 94 1.47 15.97 1.53
C ALA A 94 2.56 16.90 0.98
N ILE A 95 3.25 17.60 1.87
CA ILE A 95 4.16 18.70 1.51
C ILE A 95 5.54 18.45 2.12
N GLN A 96 6.59 18.60 1.31
CA GLN A 96 7.97 18.69 1.78
C GLN A 96 8.70 19.85 1.10
N GLY A 97 9.50 20.58 1.85
CA GLY A 97 10.25 21.74 1.33
C GLY A 97 9.35 22.77 0.65
N GLY A 98 8.14 22.99 1.15
CA GLY A 98 7.15 23.93 0.59
C GLY A 98 6.49 23.46 -0.72
N LYS A 99 6.73 22.22 -1.18
CA LYS A 99 6.18 21.69 -2.44
C LYS A 99 5.29 20.48 -2.16
N PRO A 100 4.10 20.39 -2.77
CA PRO A 100 3.30 19.17 -2.70
C PRO A 100 4.04 18.02 -3.39
N ILE A 101 4.17 16.89 -2.67
CA ILE A 101 4.74 15.64 -3.19
C ILE A 101 3.65 14.63 -3.54
N PHE A 102 2.46 14.81 -2.95
CA PHE A 102 1.34 13.88 -3.11
C PHE A 102 0.01 14.57 -2.82
N TYR A 103 -1.07 14.09 -3.46
CA TYR A 103 -2.46 14.45 -3.19
C TYR A 103 -3.30 13.21 -2.94
N LEU A 104 -4.25 13.34 -2.01
CA LEU A 104 -5.25 12.31 -1.75
C LEU A 104 -6.62 12.98 -1.55
N ASN A 105 -7.67 12.44 -2.18
CA ASN A 105 -9.05 12.74 -1.85
C ASN A 105 -9.68 11.50 -1.21
N ALA A 106 -10.19 11.64 0.02
CA ALA A 106 -10.83 10.55 0.76
C ALA A 106 -12.31 10.85 0.99
N SER A 107 -13.13 9.82 0.91
CA SER A 107 -14.54 9.86 1.22
C SER A 107 -14.86 8.99 2.42
N PHE A 108 -15.65 9.54 3.34
CA PHE A 108 -16.05 8.91 4.60
C PHE A 108 -17.57 8.88 4.68
N GLN A 109 -18.14 7.81 5.22
CA GLN A 109 -19.59 7.73 5.41
C GLN A 109 -19.97 7.21 6.79
N VAL A 110 -21.17 7.51 7.21
CA VAL A 110 -21.85 6.85 8.33
C VAL A 110 -22.20 5.43 7.88
N PRO A 111 -21.96 4.39 8.70
CA PRO A 111 -22.40 3.03 8.38
C PRO A 111 -23.89 3.00 8.01
N ALA A 112 -24.23 2.27 6.97
CA ALA A 112 -25.60 2.14 6.47
C ALA A 112 -25.83 0.72 5.94
N ASP A 113 -27.03 0.21 6.14
CA ASP A 113 -27.47 -1.04 5.53
C ASP A 113 -27.83 -0.83 4.05
N GLY A 114 -27.70 -1.87 3.22
CA GLY A 114 -27.98 -1.78 1.80
C GLY A 114 -27.94 -3.13 1.09
N PHE A 115 -27.95 -3.09 -0.24
CA PHE A 115 -27.78 -4.28 -1.07
C PHE A 115 -26.33 -4.78 -1.00
N GLU A 116 -26.15 -6.10 -0.99
CA GLU A 116 -24.84 -6.74 -0.93
C GLU A 116 -24.61 -7.71 -2.07
N HIS A 117 -23.45 -7.63 -2.66
CA HIS A 117 -22.87 -8.64 -3.54
C HIS A 117 -21.35 -8.47 -3.56
N GLN A 118 -20.63 -9.48 -4.00
CA GLN A 118 -19.18 -9.43 -4.24
C GLN A 118 -18.78 -10.44 -5.32
N VAL A 119 -17.59 -10.26 -5.88
CA VAL A 119 -16.95 -11.31 -6.68
C VAL A 119 -16.46 -12.44 -5.77
N GLN A 120 -16.37 -13.64 -6.30
CA GLN A 120 -15.84 -14.77 -5.56
C GLN A 120 -14.31 -14.73 -5.50
N MET A 121 -13.76 -15.13 -4.36
CA MET A 121 -12.32 -15.37 -4.22
C MET A 121 -11.91 -16.47 -5.20
N PRO A 122 -10.75 -16.35 -5.88
CA PRO A 122 -10.22 -17.41 -6.75
C PRO A 122 -10.12 -18.76 -6.04
N THR A 123 -10.34 -19.84 -6.78
CA THR A 123 -10.16 -21.22 -6.29
C THR A 123 -8.71 -21.68 -6.41
N GLY A 124 -8.33 -22.75 -5.70
CA GLY A 124 -6.98 -23.32 -5.78
C GLY A 124 -5.92 -22.47 -5.05
N ILE A 125 -6.34 -21.64 -4.11
CA ILE A 125 -5.44 -20.83 -3.29
C ILE A 125 -4.77 -21.70 -2.23
N THR A 126 -3.45 -21.74 -2.25
CA THR A 126 -2.64 -22.41 -1.22
C THR A 126 -2.75 -21.65 0.10
N PRO A 127 -3.04 -22.32 1.23
CA PRO A 127 -3.07 -21.66 2.54
C PRO A 127 -1.72 -21.03 2.92
N PRO A 128 -1.72 -19.91 3.65
CA PRO A 128 -0.47 -19.21 3.98
C PRO A 128 0.49 -20.05 4.82
N GLU A 129 0.01 -21.02 5.60
CA GLU A 129 0.83 -21.91 6.41
C GLU A 129 1.71 -22.85 5.58
N GLU A 130 1.34 -23.13 4.35
CA GLU A 130 2.08 -23.98 3.41
C GLU A 130 3.09 -23.19 2.55
N LEU A 131 3.10 -21.85 2.66
CA LEU A 131 3.95 -20.96 1.89
C LEU A 131 5.10 -20.41 2.73
N LYS A 132 6.22 -20.12 2.08
CA LYS A 132 7.33 -19.39 2.69
C LYS A 132 7.04 -17.88 2.67
N SER A 133 7.48 -17.21 3.73
CA SER A 133 7.46 -15.74 3.77
C SER A 133 8.44 -15.14 2.75
N GLU A 134 8.20 -13.91 2.33
CA GLU A 134 9.11 -13.20 1.43
C GLU A 134 10.53 -13.10 2.02
N LEU A 135 10.65 -12.90 3.34
CA LEU A 135 11.93 -12.91 4.05
C LEU A 135 12.66 -14.25 3.93
N GLU A 136 11.94 -15.39 4.08
CA GLU A 136 12.53 -16.73 3.89
C GLU A 136 12.94 -16.98 2.45
N LEU A 137 12.22 -16.41 1.47
CA LEU A 137 12.52 -16.54 0.05
C LEU A 137 13.72 -15.67 -0.36
N VAL A 138 13.93 -14.51 0.24
CA VAL A 138 15.02 -13.59 -0.09
C VAL A 138 16.32 -13.93 0.64
N ARG A 139 16.26 -14.51 1.85
CA ARG A 139 17.42 -14.84 2.69
C ARG A 139 18.52 -15.64 1.98
N PRO A 140 18.24 -16.65 1.12
CA PRO A 140 19.28 -17.37 0.39
C PRO A 140 20.09 -16.48 -0.58
N TYR A 141 19.57 -15.33 -0.95
CA TYR A 141 20.21 -14.38 -1.88
C TYR A 141 20.94 -13.22 -1.15
N GLU A 142 21.17 -13.33 0.16
CA GLU A 142 21.81 -12.29 1.00
C GLU A 142 23.08 -11.72 0.38
N ASN A 143 23.93 -12.59 -0.19
CA ASN A 143 25.20 -12.17 -0.79
C ASN A 143 25.05 -11.33 -2.08
N LEU A 144 23.87 -11.37 -2.72
CA LEU A 144 23.56 -10.59 -3.91
C LEU A 144 22.91 -9.23 -3.56
N ILE A 145 22.50 -9.04 -2.31
CA ILE A 145 21.94 -7.78 -1.82
C ILE A 145 23.09 -6.83 -1.47
N PRO A 146 23.08 -5.58 -1.96
CA PRO A 146 24.06 -4.58 -1.58
C PRO A 146 24.13 -4.45 -0.05
N ALA A 147 25.35 -4.36 0.51
CA ALA A 147 25.57 -4.33 1.96
C ALA A 147 24.76 -3.24 2.68
N SER A 148 24.61 -2.06 2.03
CA SER A 148 23.84 -0.94 2.57
C SER A 148 22.32 -1.18 2.68
N LEU A 149 21.81 -2.22 2.04
CA LEU A 149 20.38 -2.58 2.03
C LEU A 149 20.07 -3.85 2.81
N ARG A 150 21.09 -4.65 3.18
CA ARG A 150 20.89 -5.95 3.84
C ARG A 150 20.08 -5.82 5.12
N ASP A 151 20.45 -4.90 5.99
CA ASP A 151 19.79 -4.68 7.29
C ASP A 151 18.32 -4.24 7.13
N LYS A 152 17.97 -3.63 5.99
CA LYS A 152 16.61 -3.16 5.68
C LYS A 152 15.74 -4.25 5.04
N ILE A 153 16.35 -5.13 4.28
CA ILE A 153 15.64 -6.19 3.53
C ILE A 153 15.55 -7.47 4.34
N LEU A 154 16.60 -7.82 5.11
CA LEU A 154 16.69 -9.08 5.85
C LEU A 154 16.23 -8.97 7.32
N CYS A 155 15.77 -7.80 7.76
CA CYS A 155 15.17 -7.65 9.09
C CYS A 155 13.73 -8.16 9.12
N GLU A 156 13.23 -8.34 10.35
CA GLU A 156 11.81 -8.60 10.56
C GLU A 156 10.97 -7.44 10.01
N GLN A 157 9.94 -7.77 9.21
CA GLN A 157 9.07 -6.79 8.58
C GLN A 157 7.77 -6.62 9.38
N PRO A 158 7.21 -5.40 9.44
CA PRO A 158 5.95 -5.15 10.16
C PRO A 158 4.73 -5.80 9.49
N ILE A 159 4.86 -6.18 8.21
CA ILE A 159 3.86 -6.90 7.45
C ILE A 159 4.50 -8.16 6.90
N GLU A 160 3.94 -9.31 7.23
CA GLU A 160 4.34 -10.59 6.67
C GLU A 160 3.64 -10.79 5.33
N MET A 161 4.44 -11.14 4.32
CA MET A 161 3.97 -11.43 2.97
C MET A 161 4.39 -12.84 2.57
N ARG A 162 3.45 -13.63 2.03
CA ARG A 162 3.67 -14.99 1.54
C ARG A 162 3.15 -15.12 0.12
N PRO A 163 4.00 -14.94 -0.90
CA PRO A 163 3.61 -15.06 -2.30
C PRO A 163 3.40 -16.52 -2.69
N MET A 164 2.36 -16.81 -3.48
CA MET A 164 2.13 -18.15 -4.06
C MET A 164 3.10 -18.45 -5.19
N THR A 165 3.56 -17.43 -5.92
CA THR A 165 4.53 -17.57 -7.00
C THR A 165 5.69 -16.62 -6.77
N LEU A 166 6.91 -17.16 -6.80
CA LEU A 166 8.12 -16.35 -6.72
C LEU A 166 8.38 -15.70 -8.08
N VAL A 167 8.50 -14.39 -8.09
CA VAL A 167 9.05 -13.63 -9.21
C VAL A 167 10.52 -13.38 -8.90
N ASP A 168 11.43 -14.04 -9.63
CA ASP A 168 12.87 -13.88 -9.43
C ASP A 168 13.31 -12.49 -9.96
N PRO A 169 13.74 -11.55 -9.10
CA PRO A 169 14.12 -10.22 -9.55
C PRO A 169 15.51 -10.17 -10.22
N ILE A 170 16.30 -11.24 -10.11
CA ILE A 170 17.65 -11.34 -10.68
C ILE A 170 17.61 -11.98 -12.07
N ARG A 171 16.73 -12.97 -12.25
CA ARG A 171 16.53 -13.70 -13.51
C ARG A 171 15.05 -13.70 -13.87
N PRO A 172 14.50 -12.51 -14.23
CA PRO A 172 13.09 -12.41 -14.55
C PRO A 172 12.74 -13.27 -15.76
N THR A 173 11.63 -13.95 -15.68
CA THR A 173 11.05 -14.75 -16.78
C THR A 173 9.68 -14.20 -17.13
N VAL A 174 9.26 -14.37 -18.36
CA VAL A 174 7.90 -14.04 -18.79
C VAL A 174 6.90 -14.90 -18.02
N GLN A 175 5.96 -14.25 -17.36
CA GLN A 175 4.89 -14.86 -16.57
C GLN A 175 3.56 -14.17 -16.84
N ASP A 176 2.46 -14.82 -16.51
CA ASP A 176 1.14 -14.19 -16.54
C ASP A 176 1.08 -12.97 -15.62
N PRO A 177 0.36 -11.92 -16.00
CA PRO A 177 0.26 -10.69 -15.21
C PRO A 177 -0.70 -10.86 -14.02
N VAL A 178 -0.48 -11.88 -13.21
CA VAL A 178 -1.31 -12.22 -12.04
C VAL A 178 -0.42 -12.60 -10.87
N ARG A 179 -0.75 -12.10 -9.69
CA ARG A 179 -0.10 -12.46 -8.42
C ARG A 179 -1.13 -12.73 -7.34
N HIS A 180 -0.84 -13.73 -6.52
CA HIS A 180 -1.57 -14.02 -5.29
C HIS A 180 -0.59 -13.99 -4.13
N VAL A 181 -0.85 -13.13 -3.15
CA VAL A 181 0.04 -12.95 -2.00
C VAL A 181 -0.81 -12.83 -0.73
N TRP A 182 -0.48 -13.63 0.27
CA TRP A 182 -1.05 -13.46 1.58
C TRP A 182 -0.32 -12.36 2.36
N PHE A 183 -1.09 -11.48 2.99
CA PHE A 183 -0.61 -10.37 3.81
C PHE A 183 -1.17 -10.47 5.21
N LYS A 184 -0.35 -10.17 6.20
CA LYS A 184 -0.76 -10.07 7.59
C LYS A 184 0.15 -9.10 8.35
N ALA A 185 -0.41 -8.29 9.26
CA ALA A 185 0.38 -7.53 10.23
C ALA A 185 1.15 -8.50 11.14
N ASN A 186 2.43 -8.22 11.34
CA ASN A 186 3.32 -9.08 12.13
C ASN A 186 3.17 -8.79 13.65
N GLY A 187 2.02 -9.13 14.20
CA GLY A 187 1.67 -8.97 15.60
C GLY A 187 0.20 -8.62 15.79
N GLN A 188 -0.22 -8.51 17.04
CA GLN A 188 -1.58 -8.15 17.39
C GLN A 188 -1.80 -6.64 17.16
N MET A 189 -2.89 -6.28 16.52
CA MET A 189 -3.29 -4.90 16.25
C MET A 189 -4.33 -4.39 17.28
N PRO A 190 -4.43 -3.05 17.43
CA PRO A 190 -5.50 -2.45 18.24
C PRO A 190 -6.90 -2.85 17.72
N ASP A 191 -7.91 -2.78 18.57
CA ASP A 191 -9.31 -3.05 18.17
C ASP A 191 -9.94 -1.92 17.33
N ASP A 192 -9.26 -0.79 17.18
CA ASP A 192 -9.70 0.32 16.32
C ASP A 192 -9.53 -0.05 14.84
N LEU A 193 -10.61 -0.45 14.18
CA LEU A 193 -10.63 -0.85 12.77
C LEU A 193 -10.13 0.23 11.80
N ARG A 194 -10.09 1.50 12.23
CA ARG A 194 -9.51 2.59 11.41
C ARG A 194 -8.03 2.36 11.18
N VAL A 195 -7.32 1.88 12.21
CA VAL A 195 -5.87 1.60 12.13
C VAL A 195 -5.60 0.46 11.15
N HIS A 196 -6.47 -0.55 11.09
CA HIS A 196 -6.38 -1.63 10.10
C HIS A 196 -6.50 -1.10 8.65
N LYS A 197 -7.42 -0.14 8.42
CA LYS A 197 -7.59 0.49 7.10
C LYS A 197 -6.36 1.33 6.69
N TYR A 198 -5.74 2.06 7.63
CA TYR A 198 -4.51 2.82 7.34
C TYR A 198 -3.33 1.90 7.03
N LEU A 199 -3.21 0.83 7.80
CA LEU A 199 -2.15 -0.15 7.60
C LEU A 199 -2.36 -0.93 6.30
N LEU A 200 -3.60 -1.25 5.91
CA LEU A 200 -3.88 -1.88 4.63
C LEU A 200 -3.59 -0.94 3.45
N ALA A 201 -3.89 0.36 3.58
CA ALA A 201 -3.50 1.36 2.59
C ALA A 201 -1.98 1.46 2.43
N TYR A 202 -1.22 1.40 3.54
CA TYR A 202 0.23 1.29 3.51
C TYR A 202 0.69 0.02 2.78
N ALA A 203 0.10 -1.12 3.11
CA ALA A 203 0.49 -2.42 2.58
C ALA A 203 0.15 -2.61 1.11
N SER A 204 -0.92 -1.98 0.63
CA SER A 204 -1.43 -2.17 -0.73
C SER A 204 -0.49 -1.73 -1.84
N ASP A 205 0.54 -0.91 -1.54
CA ASP A 205 1.55 -0.46 -2.49
C ASP A 205 2.75 -1.42 -2.62
N PHE A 206 2.89 -2.42 -1.70
CA PHE A 206 4.00 -3.36 -1.79
C PHE A 206 3.91 -4.23 -3.05
N ASN A 207 4.93 -4.13 -3.90
CA ASN A 207 5.10 -4.96 -5.11
C ASN A 207 3.91 -4.90 -6.08
N PHE A 208 3.01 -3.94 -5.94
CA PHE A 208 1.75 -3.88 -6.69
C PHE A 208 2.01 -3.65 -8.18
N LEU A 209 2.70 -2.56 -8.53
CA LEU A 209 2.99 -2.21 -9.93
C LEU A 209 3.87 -3.25 -10.64
N LEU A 210 4.65 -4.03 -9.89
CA LEU A 210 5.57 -5.04 -10.44
C LEU A 210 4.84 -6.16 -11.19
N THR A 211 3.56 -6.40 -10.91
CA THR A 211 2.72 -7.35 -11.64
C THR A 211 2.64 -6.99 -13.14
N SER A 212 2.68 -5.70 -13.48
CA SER A 212 2.68 -5.24 -14.87
C SER A 212 4.00 -5.50 -15.62
N LEU A 213 5.08 -5.84 -14.93
CA LEU A 213 6.37 -6.19 -15.53
C LEU A 213 6.46 -7.67 -15.92
N GLN A 214 5.66 -8.55 -15.29
CA GLN A 214 5.73 -10.00 -15.47
C GLN A 214 5.61 -10.46 -16.93
N PRO A 215 4.66 -9.94 -17.77
CA PRO A 215 4.55 -10.34 -19.16
C PRO A 215 5.74 -9.97 -20.04
N HIS A 216 6.58 -9.05 -19.54
CA HIS A 216 7.73 -8.54 -20.29
C HIS A 216 9.06 -9.23 -19.90
N GLY A 217 9.06 -10.05 -18.84
CA GLY A 217 10.27 -10.72 -18.34
C GLY A 217 11.37 -9.74 -17.97
N VAL A 218 11.02 -8.59 -17.36
CA VAL A 218 11.95 -7.54 -16.94
C VAL A 218 11.87 -7.31 -15.44
N SER A 219 12.98 -6.88 -14.83
CA SER A 219 13.05 -6.56 -13.41
C SER A 219 13.17 -5.05 -13.19
N TYR A 220 12.53 -4.56 -12.14
CA TYR A 220 12.73 -3.17 -11.68
C TYR A 220 14.14 -2.91 -11.12
N TRP A 221 14.95 -3.96 -10.90
CA TRP A 221 16.36 -3.87 -10.50
C TRP A 221 17.29 -3.63 -11.69
N GLU A 222 16.81 -3.79 -12.92
CA GLU A 222 17.61 -3.47 -14.09
C GLU A 222 17.96 -1.97 -14.08
N PRO A 223 19.24 -1.60 -14.32
CA PRO A 223 19.71 -0.20 -14.13
C PRO A 223 19.01 0.83 -15.01
N ASP A 224 18.53 0.40 -16.19
CA ASP A 224 17.84 1.23 -17.17
C ASP A 224 16.32 1.27 -16.96
N MET A 225 15.75 0.43 -16.07
CA MET A 225 14.34 0.45 -15.78
C MET A 225 13.95 1.66 -14.93
N GLN A 226 12.91 2.33 -15.38
CA GLN A 226 12.20 3.37 -14.64
C GLN A 226 10.84 2.83 -14.24
N VAL A 227 10.65 2.64 -12.93
CA VAL A 227 9.39 2.21 -12.32
C VAL A 227 9.00 3.24 -11.26
N ALA A 228 7.82 3.83 -11.38
CA ALA A 228 7.33 4.82 -10.43
C ALA A 228 5.80 4.89 -10.47
N THR A 229 5.16 4.85 -9.33
CA THR A 229 3.72 5.04 -9.18
C THR A 229 3.30 6.44 -9.60
N ILE A 230 2.22 6.55 -10.37
CA ILE A 230 1.59 7.81 -10.77
C ILE A 230 0.38 8.08 -9.87
N ASP A 231 -0.51 7.10 -9.73
CA ASP A 231 -1.71 7.19 -8.90
C ASP A 231 -1.91 5.93 -8.08
N HIS A 232 -2.79 5.99 -7.10
CA HIS A 232 -3.29 4.84 -6.36
C HIS A 232 -4.69 5.14 -5.85
N SER A 233 -5.62 4.23 -6.06
CA SER A 233 -6.99 4.31 -5.58
C SER A 233 -7.34 3.06 -4.79
N MET A 234 -8.17 3.23 -3.74
CA MET A 234 -8.60 2.12 -2.90
C MET A 234 -10.03 2.32 -2.42
N TRP A 235 -10.80 1.24 -2.39
CA TRP A 235 -12.16 1.16 -1.84
C TRP A 235 -12.20 0.12 -0.74
N PHE A 236 -12.76 0.48 0.42
CA PHE A 236 -13.00 -0.41 1.54
C PHE A 236 -14.47 -0.83 1.52
N HIS A 237 -14.71 -2.13 1.41
CA HIS A 237 -16.05 -2.68 1.24
C HIS A 237 -16.65 -3.17 2.56
N ARG A 238 -15.83 -3.83 3.38
CA ARG A 238 -16.24 -4.42 4.67
C ARG A 238 -15.15 -4.22 5.70
N ASP A 239 -15.53 -4.33 6.96
CA ASP A 239 -14.58 -4.30 8.05
C ASP A 239 -13.77 -5.60 8.11
N PHE A 240 -12.54 -5.51 8.54
CA PHE A 240 -11.58 -6.61 8.60
C PHE A 240 -10.56 -6.37 9.70
N ARG A 241 -9.90 -7.44 10.10
CA ARG A 241 -8.68 -7.36 10.92
C ARG A 241 -7.46 -7.65 10.04
N PHE A 242 -6.42 -6.84 10.15
CA PHE A 242 -5.20 -7.04 9.36
C PHE A 242 -4.13 -7.83 10.14
N ASP A 243 -4.38 -8.15 11.39
CA ASP A 243 -3.67 -9.19 12.16
C ASP A 243 -4.21 -10.60 11.88
N ASP A 244 -5.23 -10.73 11.02
CA ASP A 244 -5.59 -11.96 10.31
C ASP A 244 -5.07 -11.94 8.87
N TRP A 245 -4.92 -13.12 8.26
CA TRP A 245 -4.47 -13.23 6.88
C TRP A 245 -5.48 -12.66 5.89
N LEU A 246 -5.00 -11.79 5.01
CA LEU A 246 -5.74 -11.31 3.83
C LEU A 246 -5.04 -11.76 2.55
N LEU A 247 -5.78 -12.35 1.62
CA LEU A 247 -5.28 -12.68 0.29
C LEU A 247 -5.37 -11.45 -0.61
N TYR A 248 -4.23 -10.98 -1.12
CA TYR A 248 -4.16 -9.96 -2.15
C TYR A 248 -4.08 -10.62 -3.51
N VAL A 249 -5.15 -10.54 -4.28
CA VAL A 249 -5.26 -10.98 -5.68
C VAL A 249 -4.99 -9.78 -6.56
N VAL A 250 -3.92 -9.83 -7.36
CA VAL A 250 -3.48 -8.73 -8.22
C VAL A 250 -3.42 -9.19 -9.66
N ASP A 251 -3.93 -8.39 -10.59
CA ASP A 251 -3.77 -8.56 -12.01
C ASP A 251 -3.35 -7.27 -12.71
N SER A 252 -2.72 -7.39 -13.88
CA SER A 252 -2.40 -6.26 -14.74
C SER A 252 -3.13 -6.40 -16.07
N PRO A 253 -4.20 -5.66 -16.30
CA PRO A 253 -4.99 -5.76 -17.54
C PRO A 253 -4.31 -5.08 -18.74
N SER A 254 -3.35 -4.18 -18.53
CA SER A 254 -2.75 -3.39 -19.60
C SER A 254 -1.38 -2.84 -19.25
N ALA A 255 -0.49 -2.86 -20.23
CA ALA A 255 0.71 -2.02 -20.28
C ALA A 255 0.77 -1.32 -21.64
N SER A 256 0.86 0.02 -21.65
CA SER A 256 0.89 0.82 -22.88
C SER A 256 1.53 2.18 -22.67
N SER A 257 2.12 2.74 -23.69
CA SER A 257 2.71 4.10 -23.66
C SER A 257 3.66 4.32 -22.47
N GLY A 258 4.45 3.31 -22.11
CA GLY A 258 5.40 3.37 -20.99
C GLY A 258 4.75 3.36 -19.61
N ARG A 259 3.49 2.95 -19.49
CA ARG A 259 2.75 2.80 -18.22
C ARG A 259 2.18 1.40 -18.08
N GLY A 260 2.05 0.94 -16.85
CA GLY A 260 1.36 -0.28 -16.47
C GLY A 260 0.18 0.04 -15.55
N LEU A 261 -0.95 -0.59 -15.80
CA LEU A 261 -2.13 -0.55 -14.95
C LEU A 261 -2.24 -1.87 -14.18
N VAL A 262 -2.47 -1.79 -12.88
CA VAL A 262 -2.69 -2.96 -12.02
C VAL A 262 -3.96 -2.79 -11.20
N ARG A 263 -4.65 -3.92 -10.94
CA ARG A 263 -5.84 -4.00 -10.10
C ARG A 263 -5.59 -5.00 -9.00
N GLY A 264 -6.19 -4.79 -7.84
CA GLY A 264 -6.07 -5.69 -6.71
C GLY A 264 -7.35 -5.82 -5.91
N GLN A 265 -7.51 -6.97 -5.28
CA GLN A 265 -8.63 -7.32 -4.42
C GLN A 265 -8.12 -8.01 -3.17
N PHE A 266 -8.53 -7.54 -1.99
CA PHE A 266 -8.21 -8.17 -0.72
C PHE A 266 -9.38 -9.00 -0.23
N PHE A 267 -9.12 -10.28 0.04
CA PHE A 267 -10.09 -11.22 0.59
C PHE A 267 -9.64 -11.71 1.96
N THR A 268 -10.59 -11.92 2.88
CA THR A 268 -10.34 -12.69 4.09
C THR A 268 -10.15 -14.18 3.75
N ARG A 269 -9.71 -14.99 4.70
CA ARG A 269 -9.50 -16.44 4.49
C ARG A 269 -10.77 -17.19 4.09
N ASP A 270 -11.92 -16.74 4.56
CA ASP A 270 -13.25 -17.29 4.24
C ASP A 270 -13.85 -16.71 2.96
N GLY A 271 -13.10 -15.88 2.23
CA GLY A 271 -13.48 -15.39 0.90
C GLY A 271 -14.31 -14.10 0.90
N MET A 272 -14.38 -13.37 2.02
CA MET A 272 -15.05 -12.06 2.07
C MET A 272 -14.17 -11.00 1.41
N LEU A 273 -14.69 -10.28 0.40
CA LEU A 273 -14.00 -9.14 -0.22
C LEU A 273 -14.05 -7.92 0.71
N VAL A 274 -12.89 -7.47 1.18
CA VAL A 274 -12.77 -6.36 2.14
C VAL A 274 -12.29 -5.07 1.51
N ALA A 275 -11.47 -5.14 0.45
CA ALA A 275 -11.01 -3.95 -0.25
C ALA A 275 -10.68 -4.24 -1.72
N SER A 276 -10.73 -3.18 -2.55
CA SER A 276 -10.24 -3.18 -3.93
C SER A 276 -9.27 -2.04 -4.14
N THR A 277 -8.28 -2.25 -5.00
CA THR A 277 -7.23 -1.27 -5.33
C THR A 277 -7.04 -1.15 -6.84
N MET A 278 -6.55 0.00 -7.29
CA MET A 278 -6.12 0.24 -8.66
C MET A 278 -4.97 1.23 -8.67
N GLN A 279 -3.97 0.98 -9.52
CA GLN A 279 -2.78 1.82 -9.63
C GLN A 279 -2.27 1.87 -11.06
N GLU A 280 -1.95 3.06 -11.55
CA GLU A 280 -1.14 3.23 -12.76
C GLU A 280 0.27 3.73 -12.37
N GLY A 281 1.27 3.29 -13.10
CA GLY A 281 2.64 3.76 -12.91
C GLY A 281 3.46 3.73 -14.18
N VAL A 282 4.57 4.47 -14.18
CA VAL A 282 5.58 4.41 -15.23
C VAL A 282 6.29 3.07 -15.16
N ILE A 283 6.37 2.38 -16.30
CA ILE A 283 7.17 1.18 -16.50
C ILE A 283 7.84 1.29 -17.87
N ARG A 284 9.06 1.75 -17.93
CA ARG A 284 9.78 1.92 -19.21
C ARG A 284 11.29 1.85 -19.02
N ARG A 285 12.02 1.59 -20.11
CA ARG A 285 13.47 1.75 -20.15
C ARG A 285 13.84 3.22 -20.34
N ARG A 286 14.95 3.65 -19.74
CA ARG A 286 15.49 4.99 -19.98
C ARG A 286 16.06 5.03 -21.38
N GLY A 287 15.69 6.05 -22.18
CA GLY A 287 16.18 6.23 -23.53
C GLY A 287 15.36 5.51 -24.61
N SER A 288 14.22 4.89 -24.28
CA SER A 288 13.24 4.40 -25.23
C SER A 288 12.20 5.45 -25.57
#